data_3e5f33fd4c55678b70f5273960b1f43c
#
_entry.id   3e5f33fd4c55678b70f5273960b1f43c
#
_cell.length_a   1.000
_cell.length_b   1.000
_cell.length_c   1.000
_cell.angle_alpha   90.00
_cell.angle_beta   90.00
_cell.angle_gamma   90.00
#
_symmetry.space_group_name_H-M   'P 1'
#
loop_
_entity.id
_entity.type
_entity.pdbx_description
1 polymer ?
#
loop_
_entity_poly.entity_id
_entity_poly.type
_entity_poly.pdbx_seq_one_letter_code
_entity_poly.pdbx_strand_id
1 'polypeptide(L)'
;MRYQDTQVLTRLFGTAMVCSAILTASLAAQQKASPSPPSKTQVVLLGTGNPFPDPDRSGPATAIVVNGRAYLVDFGAGVVRRAKAAMFDKGIPALEPVNLTIAFATHLHSDHTLGYPDLILTPWVMGRKVPLEVYGPKGIKAMTDHILAAWQADIAERVATETWQPPNFGDTYKVNVHEISPGVVYKDANVTVTAFPTKHAFPETYGYRFDTADRSIVISGDTTYSQTTIDACHGCDVLIHEATTLESLAKRPDFQPYSAKYHTNTKQLAELASKAKPRLLIIYHASIVLRPALRPNASSPEELLQEVLSGYSGEVVVARDLDVY
;
A
#
# COMPACT_ATOMS: atom_id res chain seq x y z
N MET A 1 -31.24 64.57 36.73
CA MET A 1 -31.72 64.72 38.11
C MET A 1 -30.72 64.06 39.04
N ARG A 2 -29.96 64.89 39.68
CA ARG A 2 -29.55 64.98 41.11
C ARG A 2 -28.81 63.75 41.60
N TYR A 3 -27.51 63.87 41.93
CA TYR A 3 -26.90 64.35 43.23
C TYR A 3 -26.85 63.18 44.23
N GLN A 4 -25.80 62.90 44.99
CA GLN A 4 -24.61 63.57 45.55
C GLN A 4 -23.68 62.51 46.11
N ASP A 5 -22.37 62.63 45.96
CA ASP A 5 -21.37 63.03 46.95
C ASP A 5 -21.54 62.52 48.37
N THR A 6 -20.50 61.90 48.92
CA THR A 6 -19.78 62.41 50.10
C THR A 6 -18.49 61.66 50.36
N GLN A 7 -17.41 62.44 50.51
CA GLN A 7 -16.05 62.13 50.98
C GLN A 7 -16.06 61.76 52.48
N VAL A 8 -15.01 61.14 52.99
CA VAL A 8 -14.08 61.74 53.97
C VAL A 8 -13.21 60.70 54.69
N LEU A 9 -11.89 60.93 54.57
CA LEU A 9 -10.76 60.88 55.51
C LEU A 9 -10.24 59.57 56.14
N THR A 10 -9.01 59.30 55.72
CA THR A 10 -7.73 59.21 56.46
C THR A 10 -7.64 58.43 57.78
N ARG A 11 -6.73 57.47 57.87
CA ARG A 11 -5.55 57.49 58.76
C ARG A 11 -4.51 56.42 58.36
N LEU A 12 -3.30 56.89 58.32
CA LEU A 12 -2.05 56.14 58.27
C LEU A 12 -1.86 55.28 59.53
N PHE A 13 -1.35 54.08 59.39
CA PHE A 13 -0.37 53.46 60.28
C PHE A 13 0.44 52.48 59.49
N GLY A 14 1.77 52.75 59.45
CA GLY A 14 2.71 51.87 58.81
C GLY A 14 3.03 50.67 59.68
N THR A 15 3.22 49.55 59.04
CA THR A 15 3.97 48.43 59.61
C THR A 15 4.71 47.74 58.48
N ALA A 16 6.03 47.76 58.57
CA ALA A 16 6.93 47.07 57.68
C ALA A 16 6.73 45.57 57.84
N MET A 17 6.40 44.90 56.75
CA MET A 17 6.38 43.46 56.72
C MET A 17 7.37 42.95 55.70
N VAL A 18 8.37 42.25 56.18
CA VAL A 18 9.44 41.60 55.45
C VAL A 18 8.84 40.57 54.51
N CYS A 19 8.96 40.80 53.18
CA CYS A 19 8.63 39.81 52.16
C CYS A 19 9.74 38.78 52.06
N SER A 20 9.59 37.63 52.68
CA SER A 20 10.35 36.43 52.35
C SER A 20 9.80 35.86 51.05
N ALA A 21 10.53 36.05 49.95
CA ALA A 21 10.26 35.40 48.66
C ALA A 21 10.61 33.91 48.76
N ILE A 22 9.63 33.08 48.89
CA ILE A 22 9.76 31.61 48.71
C ILE A 22 9.74 31.36 47.21
N LEU A 23 10.90 31.12 46.61
CA LEU A 23 11.00 30.56 45.25
C LEU A 23 10.53 29.09 45.29
N THR A 24 9.30 28.84 44.94
CA THR A 24 8.83 27.50 44.60
C THR A 24 9.30 27.17 43.18
N ALA A 25 10.43 26.47 43.07
CA ALA A 25 10.85 25.87 41.81
C ALA A 25 9.88 24.72 41.50
N SER A 26 8.93 24.95 40.54
CA SER A 26 8.14 23.90 39.95
C SER A 26 9.04 23.01 39.10
N LEU A 27 9.49 21.89 39.65
CA LEU A 27 10.01 20.79 38.84
C LEU A 27 8.81 20.21 38.04
N ALA A 28 8.62 20.70 36.83
CA ALA A 28 7.80 19.98 35.84
C ALA A 28 8.54 18.69 35.53
N ALA A 29 8.13 17.61 36.18
CA ALA A 29 8.52 16.26 35.78
C ALA A 29 8.05 16.05 34.33
N GLN A 30 8.98 16.08 33.37
CA GLN A 30 8.74 15.58 32.02
C GLN A 30 8.39 14.09 32.16
N GLN A 31 7.10 13.81 32.18
CA GLN A 31 6.59 12.45 31.98
C GLN A 31 7.12 11.99 30.61
N LYS A 32 8.18 11.17 30.62
CA LYS A 32 8.54 10.38 29.44
C LYS A 32 7.30 9.61 29.07
N ALA A 33 6.68 9.97 27.93
CA ALA A 33 5.60 9.19 27.36
C ALA A 33 6.11 7.75 27.26
N SER A 34 5.37 6.82 27.87
CA SER A 34 5.63 5.40 27.69
C SER A 34 5.64 5.12 26.20
N PRO A 35 6.61 4.38 25.66
CA PRO A 35 6.61 4.03 24.25
C PRO A 35 5.27 3.33 23.96
N SER A 36 4.52 3.87 23.01
CA SER A 36 3.31 3.22 22.49
C SER A 36 3.67 1.79 22.11
N PRO A 37 2.83 0.79 22.40
CA PRO A 37 3.10 -0.57 21.97
C PRO A 37 3.36 -0.56 20.45
N PRO A 38 4.33 -1.33 19.95
CA PRO A 38 4.65 -1.34 18.54
C PRO A 38 3.39 -1.63 17.74
N SER A 39 3.08 -0.75 16.79
CA SER A 39 1.95 -0.93 15.90
C SER A 39 2.18 -2.20 15.10
N LYS A 40 1.20 -3.10 15.06
CA LYS A 40 1.28 -4.30 14.25
C LYS A 40 1.27 -3.94 12.77
N THR A 41 2.18 -4.53 12.01
CA THR A 41 2.18 -4.44 10.56
C THR A 41 0.93 -5.11 10.00
N GLN A 42 0.20 -4.43 9.11
CA GLN A 42 -0.97 -4.95 8.44
C GLN A 42 -0.70 -5.10 6.95
N VAL A 43 -1.18 -6.19 6.37
CA VAL A 43 -1.22 -6.42 4.92
C VAL A 43 -2.67 -6.26 4.46
N VAL A 44 -2.94 -5.34 3.55
CA VAL A 44 -4.28 -5.05 3.05
C VAL A 44 -4.33 -5.29 1.54
N LEU A 45 -5.13 -6.24 1.09
CA LEU A 45 -5.34 -6.52 -0.33
C LEU A 45 -6.38 -5.53 -0.87
N LEU A 46 -5.91 -4.43 -1.48
CA LEU A 46 -6.79 -3.40 -2.06
C LEU A 46 -7.46 -3.89 -3.34
N GLY A 47 -6.76 -4.71 -4.12
CA GLY A 47 -7.29 -5.33 -5.32
C GLY A 47 -6.60 -6.66 -5.58
N THR A 48 -7.39 -7.68 -5.90
CA THR A 48 -6.95 -9.07 -6.12
C THR A 48 -7.20 -9.54 -7.55
N GLY A 49 -7.73 -8.67 -8.41
CA GLY A 49 -8.07 -8.95 -9.80
C GLY A 49 -6.85 -9.21 -10.67
N ASN A 50 -7.11 -9.46 -11.92
CA ASN A 50 -6.17 -9.67 -13.01
C ASN A 50 -6.69 -8.92 -14.26
N PRO A 51 -6.14 -9.05 -15.48
CA PRO A 51 -6.65 -8.32 -16.65
C PRO A 51 -8.13 -8.56 -16.98
N PHE A 52 -8.76 -9.64 -16.49
CA PHE A 52 -10.19 -9.86 -16.69
C PHE A 52 -11.00 -8.85 -15.84
N PRO A 53 -11.93 -8.09 -16.44
CA PRO A 53 -12.68 -7.03 -15.75
C PRO A 53 -13.80 -7.61 -14.87
N ASP A 54 -13.42 -8.27 -13.79
CA ASP A 54 -14.34 -8.78 -12.77
C ASP A 54 -14.88 -7.60 -11.95
N PRO A 55 -16.20 -7.35 -11.92
CA PRO A 55 -16.78 -6.23 -11.18
C PRO A 55 -16.60 -6.32 -9.66
N ASP A 56 -16.32 -7.50 -9.14
CA ASP A 56 -16.13 -7.74 -7.70
C ASP A 56 -14.67 -7.71 -7.26
N ARG A 57 -13.74 -7.54 -8.22
CA ARG A 57 -12.29 -7.56 -7.97
C ARG A 57 -11.60 -6.40 -8.68
N SER A 58 -11.04 -5.49 -7.92
CA SER A 58 -10.23 -4.38 -8.44
C SER A 58 -8.88 -4.89 -8.97
N GLY A 59 -8.23 -4.10 -9.80
CA GLY A 59 -6.89 -4.43 -10.30
C GLY A 59 -5.87 -4.62 -9.18
N PRO A 60 -4.77 -5.36 -9.42
CA PRO A 60 -3.80 -5.73 -8.39
C PRO A 60 -3.27 -4.51 -7.64
N ALA A 61 -3.43 -4.51 -6.33
CA ALA A 61 -2.87 -3.50 -5.44
C ALA A 61 -2.85 -4.03 -4.00
N THR A 62 -1.70 -3.94 -3.36
CA THR A 62 -1.51 -4.35 -1.96
C THR A 62 -0.95 -3.18 -1.16
N ALA A 63 -1.47 -2.95 0.04
CA ALA A 63 -0.91 -1.98 0.97
C ALA A 63 -0.26 -2.69 2.16
N ILE A 64 0.98 -2.35 2.45
CA ILE A 64 1.65 -2.68 3.70
C ILE A 64 1.54 -1.45 4.60
N VAL A 65 0.87 -1.60 5.76
CA VAL A 65 0.65 -0.50 6.70
C VAL A 65 1.48 -0.74 7.95
N VAL A 66 2.38 0.19 8.24
CA VAL A 66 3.29 0.11 9.40
C VAL A 66 3.29 1.44 10.14
N ASN A 67 2.99 1.42 11.43
CA ASN A 67 2.99 2.62 12.28
C ASN A 67 2.19 3.79 11.67
N GLY A 68 1.02 3.50 11.07
CA GLY A 68 0.16 4.52 10.47
C GLY A 68 0.64 5.06 9.12
N ARG A 69 1.62 4.45 8.48
CA ARG A 69 2.08 4.76 7.13
C ARG A 69 1.80 3.62 6.16
N ALA A 70 1.27 3.95 4.99
CA ALA A 70 0.97 2.98 3.94
C ALA A 70 2.08 2.97 2.86
N TYR A 71 2.44 1.77 2.41
CA TYR A 71 3.36 1.49 1.31
C TYR A 71 2.60 0.63 0.31
N LEU A 72 2.37 1.15 -0.89
CA LEU A 72 1.59 0.45 -1.92
C LEU A 72 2.51 -0.41 -2.79
N VAL A 73 2.05 -1.60 -3.14
CA VAL A 73 2.66 -2.43 -4.19
C VAL A 73 1.61 -2.65 -5.27
N ASP A 74 1.93 -2.20 -6.46
CA ASP A 74 1.08 -2.03 -7.61
C ASP A 74 -0.10 -1.06 -7.39
N PHE A 75 -0.63 -0.58 -8.46
CA PHE A 75 -1.70 0.41 -8.48
C PHE A 75 -2.65 0.13 -9.67
N GLY A 76 -3.22 -1.07 -9.65
CA GLY A 76 -4.24 -1.48 -10.60
C GLY A 76 -5.49 -0.60 -10.52
N ALA A 77 -6.39 -0.80 -11.47
CA ALA A 77 -7.63 -0.01 -11.56
C ALA A 77 -8.44 -0.08 -10.26
N GLY A 78 -8.80 1.10 -9.73
CA GLY A 78 -9.61 1.24 -8.52
C GLY A 78 -8.81 1.42 -7.22
N VAL A 79 -7.49 1.41 -7.24
CA VAL A 79 -6.61 1.46 -6.04
C VAL A 79 -6.98 2.54 -5.05
N VAL A 80 -7.24 3.78 -5.50
CA VAL A 80 -7.58 4.92 -4.60
C VAL A 80 -8.94 4.72 -3.94
N ARG A 81 -9.94 4.25 -4.69
CA ARG A 81 -11.27 3.95 -4.14
C ARG A 81 -11.24 2.81 -3.15
N ARG A 82 -10.44 1.78 -3.43
CA ARG A 82 -10.28 0.62 -2.52
C ARG A 82 -9.49 1.01 -1.27
N ALA A 83 -8.47 1.87 -1.38
CA ALA A 83 -7.78 2.43 -0.21
C ALA A 83 -8.77 3.22 0.67
N LYS A 84 -9.60 4.09 0.07
CA LYS A 84 -10.64 4.82 0.80
C LYS A 84 -11.65 3.89 1.47
N ALA A 85 -12.08 2.82 0.79
CA ALA A 85 -12.96 1.81 1.37
C ALA A 85 -12.30 1.10 2.56
N ALA A 86 -11.05 0.67 2.42
CA ALA A 86 -10.31 0.04 3.53
C ALA A 86 -10.13 0.99 4.72
N MET A 87 -9.86 2.28 4.45
CA MET A 87 -9.80 3.30 5.50
C MET A 87 -11.10 3.35 6.29
N PHE A 88 -12.24 3.38 5.61
CA PHE A 88 -13.55 3.53 6.22
C PHE A 88 -14.07 2.21 6.84
N ASP A 89 -14.08 1.13 6.04
CA ASP A 89 -14.72 -0.16 6.42
C ASP A 89 -13.85 -0.99 7.37
N LYS A 90 -12.52 -0.83 7.31
CA LYS A 90 -11.57 -1.57 8.17
C LYS A 90 -10.94 -0.70 9.25
N GLY A 91 -11.25 0.60 9.28
CA GLY A 91 -10.71 1.50 10.29
C GLY A 91 -9.19 1.71 10.18
N ILE A 92 -8.65 1.84 8.94
CA ILE A 92 -7.21 1.98 8.70
C ILE A 92 -6.90 3.40 8.18
N PRO A 93 -6.70 4.41 9.05
CA PRO A 93 -6.51 5.82 8.66
C PRO A 93 -5.32 6.07 7.74
N ALA A 94 -4.31 5.19 7.77
CA ALA A 94 -3.16 5.27 6.87
C ALA A 94 -3.54 5.19 5.39
N LEU A 95 -4.72 4.61 5.07
CA LEU A 95 -5.24 4.44 3.72
C LEU A 95 -6.17 5.58 3.28
N GLU A 96 -6.27 6.68 4.06
CA GLU A 96 -6.87 7.91 3.53
C GLU A 96 -6.10 8.35 2.29
N PRO A 97 -6.76 8.64 1.15
CA PRO A 97 -6.07 8.93 -0.12
C PRO A 97 -4.96 9.97 -0.03
N VAL A 98 -5.11 11.02 0.77
CA VAL A 98 -4.07 12.04 0.96
C VAL A 98 -2.79 11.50 1.62
N ASN A 99 -2.84 10.34 2.25
CA ASN A 99 -1.71 9.67 2.91
C ASN A 99 -0.99 8.68 1.99
N LEU A 100 -1.51 8.42 0.78
CA LEU A 100 -0.88 7.55 -0.21
C LEU A 100 0.27 8.31 -0.88
N THR A 101 1.47 8.16 -0.32
CA THR A 101 2.64 8.95 -0.71
C THR A 101 3.80 8.11 -1.24
N ILE A 102 3.71 6.77 -1.17
CA ILE A 102 4.78 5.85 -1.61
C ILE A 102 4.15 4.66 -2.31
N ALA A 103 4.65 4.33 -3.50
CA ALA A 103 4.21 3.18 -4.28
C ALA A 103 5.38 2.47 -4.97
N PHE A 104 5.25 1.16 -5.16
CA PHE A 104 6.21 0.28 -5.81
C PHE A 104 5.50 -0.46 -6.94
N ALA A 105 6.01 -0.39 -8.16
CA ALA A 105 5.49 -1.13 -9.30
C ALA A 105 6.29 -2.42 -9.49
N THR A 106 5.61 -3.57 -9.56
CA THR A 106 6.26 -4.84 -9.86
C THR A 106 6.68 -4.92 -11.32
N HIS A 107 5.82 -4.49 -12.21
CA HIS A 107 6.04 -4.40 -13.65
C HIS A 107 5.02 -3.45 -14.30
N LEU A 108 5.10 -3.27 -15.64
CA LEU A 108 4.32 -2.22 -16.32
C LEU A 108 3.12 -2.74 -17.13
N HIS A 109 2.59 -3.93 -16.84
CA HIS A 109 1.32 -4.34 -17.43
C HIS A 109 0.18 -3.39 -17.00
N SER A 110 -0.78 -3.23 -17.90
CA SER A 110 -1.86 -2.28 -17.71
C SER A 110 -2.73 -2.56 -16.48
N ASP A 111 -3.00 -3.81 -16.16
CA ASP A 111 -3.80 -4.17 -14.99
C ASP A 111 -3.11 -3.82 -13.67
N HIS A 112 -1.78 -3.76 -13.62
CA HIS A 112 -1.00 -3.28 -12.47
C HIS A 112 -0.85 -1.76 -12.42
N THR A 113 -1.11 -1.04 -13.53
CA THR A 113 -0.79 0.39 -13.66
C THR A 113 -1.96 1.29 -14.06
N LEU A 114 -3.15 0.75 -14.42
CA LEU A 114 -4.31 1.56 -14.85
C LEU A 114 -4.83 2.52 -13.78
N GLY A 115 -4.60 2.28 -12.51
CA GLY A 115 -4.91 3.19 -11.42
C GLY A 115 -3.83 4.25 -11.15
N TYR A 116 -2.72 4.25 -11.90
CA TYR A 116 -1.61 5.18 -11.64
C TYR A 116 -2.00 6.65 -11.84
N PRO A 117 -2.71 7.03 -12.91
CA PRO A 117 -3.22 8.40 -13.03
C PRO A 117 -4.13 8.80 -11.87
N ASP A 118 -5.01 7.89 -11.42
CA ASP A 118 -5.90 8.12 -10.26
C ASP A 118 -5.08 8.31 -8.98
N LEU A 119 -4.03 7.49 -8.74
CA LEU A 119 -3.13 7.61 -7.59
C LEU A 119 -2.31 8.90 -7.58
N ILE A 120 -1.95 9.42 -8.75
CA ILE A 120 -1.26 10.71 -8.87
C ILE A 120 -2.22 11.85 -8.55
N LEU A 121 -3.38 11.89 -9.23
CA LEU A 121 -4.23 13.07 -9.33
C LEU A 121 -5.28 13.16 -8.21
N THR A 122 -5.99 12.07 -7.90
CA THR A 122 -7.07 12.13 -6.91
C THR A 122 -6.56 12.48 -5.50
N PRO A 123 -5.50 11.87 -4.95
CA PRO A 123 -4.94 12.28 -3.67
C PRO A 123 -4.40 13.72 -3.67
N TRP A 124 -3.86 14.18 -4.80
CA TRP A 124 -3.43 15.56 -4.97
C TRP A 124 -4.61 16.54 -4.85
N VAL A 125 -5.66 16.34 -5.63
CA VAL A 125 -6.88 17.16 -5.57
C VAL A 125 -7.51 17.15 -4.17
N MET A 126 -7.39 16.05 -3.44
CA MET A 126 -7.84 15.95 -2.05
C MET A 126 -6.89 16.62 -1.03
N GLY A 127 -5.78 17.23 -1.47
CA GLY A 127 -4.86 17.97 -0.62
C GLY A 127 -3.67 17.18 -0.09
N ARG A 128 -3.17 16.17 -0.82
CA ARG A 128 -1.90 15.51 -0.52
C ARG A 128 -0.79 16.56 -0.39
N LYS A 129 -0.02 16.50 0.70
CA LYS A 129 0.93 17.55 1.09
C LYS A 129 2.32 17.41 0.50
N VAL A 130 2.63 16.28 -0.12
CA VAL A 130 3.94 15.95 -0.69
C VAL A 130 3.78 15.29 -2.05
N PRO A 131 4.76 15.38 -2.96
CA PRO A 131 4.78 14.57 -4.17
C PRO A 131 4.67 13.07 -3.86
N LEU A 132 4.19 12.30 -4.83
CA LEU A 132 4.18 10.84 -4.74
C LEU A 132 5.59 10.30 -5.04
N GLU A 133 6.10 9.44 -4.17
CA GLU A 133 7.33 8.66 -4.41
C GLU A 133 6.95 7.35 -5.11
N VAL A 134 7.52 7.07 -6.28
CA VAL A 134 7.26 5.84 -7.03
C VAL A 134 8.56 5.13 -7.39
N TYR A 135 8.63 3.86 -7.04
CA TYR A 135 9.74 2.97 -7.31
C TYR A 135 9.27 1.89 -8.29
N GLY A 136 10.02 1.63 -9.36
CA GLY A 136 9.59 0.61 -10.33
C GLY A 136 10.64 0.32 -11.41
N PRO A 137 10.33 -0.59 -12.33
CA PRO A 137 11.23 -0.96 -13.41
C PRO A 137 11.44 0.20 -14.38
N LYS A 138 12.48 0.07 -15.19
CA LYS A 138 12.75 1.00 -16.29
C LYS A 138 11.52 1.18 -17.19
N GLY A 139 11.22 2.42 -17.50
CA GLY A 139 10.01 2.83 -18.24
C GLY A 139 8.94 3.47 -17.38
N ILE A 140 8.97 3.28 -16.05
CA ILE A 140 7.99 3.94 -15.14
C ILE A 140 8.12 5.47 -15.18
N LYS A 141 9.34 6.00 -15.38
CA LYS A 141 9.54 7.44 -15.54
C LYS A 141 8.85 7.97 -16.81
N ALA A 142 9.05 7.31 -17.94
CA ALA A 142 8.40 7.71 -19.19
C ALA A 142 6.87 7.63 -19.08
N MET A 143 6.34 6.57 -18.44
CA MET A 143 4.92 6.43 -18.16
C MET A 143 4.40 7.62 -17.33
N THR A 144 5.11 8.00 -16.27
CA THR A 144 4.74 9.14 -15.42
C THR A 144 4.71 10.45 -16.20
N ASP A 145 5.76 10.73 -16.99
CA ASP A 145 5.87 11.95 -17.78
C ASP A 145 4.70 12.07 -18.77
N HIS A 146 4.31 10.97 -19.43
CA HIS A 146 3.19 10.95 -20.37
C HIS A 146 1.83 11.08 -19.65
N ILE A 147 1.66 10.49 -18.47
CA ILE A 147 0.45 10.68 -17.67
C ILE A 147 0.31 12.14 -17.29
N LEU A 148 1.33 12.77 -16.74
CA LEU A 148 1.27 14.19 -16.36
C LEU A 148 1.02 15.09 -17.57
N ALA A 149 1.62 14.78 -18.73
CA ALA A 149 1.34 15.51 -19.98
C ALA A 149 -0.12 15.35 -20.44
N ALA A 150 -0.70 14.16 -20.30
CA ALA A 150 -2.09 13.90 -20.69
C ALA A 150 -3.09 14.71 -19.85
N TRP A 151 -2.80 14.98 -18.57
CA TRP A 151 -3.65 15.78 -17.68
C TRP A 151 -3.18 17.23 -17.51
N GLN A 152 -2.28 17.72 -18.37
CA GLN A 152 -1.71 19.07 -18.24
C GLN A 152 -2.77 20.18 -18.17
N ALA A 153 -3.88 20.05 -18.93
CA ALA A 153 -4.96 21.04 -18.93
C ALA A 153 -5.69 21.10 -17.57
N ASP A 154 -6.03 19.94 -16.99
CA ASP A 154 -6.67 19.87 -15.66
C ASP A 154 -5.74 20.38 -14.55
N ILE A 155 -4.47 19.97 -14.61
CA ILE A 155 -3.45 20.41 -13.64
C ILE A 155 -3.29 21.94 -13.68
N ALA A 156 -3.14 22.52 -14.87
CA ALA A 156 -2.94 23.95 -15.03
C ALA A 156 -4.16 24.75 -14.55
N GLU A 157 -5.35 24.29 -14.86
CA GLU A 157 -6.61 24.94 -14.43
C GLU A 157 -6.71 24.93 -12.90
N ARG A 158 -6.55 23.78 -12.26
CA ARG A 158 -6.67 23.65 -10.79
C ARG A 158 -5.62 24.46 -10.05
N VAL A 159 -4.37 24.43 -10.52
CA VAL A 159 -3.28 25.23 -9.89
C VAL A 159 -3.59 26.73 -9.98
N ALA A 160 -4.24 27.19 -11.06
CA ALA A 160 -4.60 28.60 -11.24
C ALA A 160 -5.83 29.03 -10.44
N THR A 161 -6.79 28.12 -10.18
CA THR A 161 -8.12 28.49 -9.67
C THR A 161 -8.41 28.01 -8.25
N GLU A 162 -7.84 26.88 -7.81
CA GLU A 162 -8.11 26.30 -6.48
C GLU A 162 -7.31 26.99 -5.37
N THR A 163 -7.56 28.28 -5.15
CA THR A 163 -6.82 29.14 -4.20
C THR A 163 -7.00 28.76 -2.72
N TRP A 164 -7.96 27.90 -2.40
CA TRP A 164 -8.20 27.35 -1.06
C TRP A 164 -7.26 26.17 -0.71
N GLN A 165 -6.56 25.63 -1.69
CA GLN A 165 -5.62 24.53 -1.50
C GLN A 165 -4.36 24.98 -0.72
N PRO A 166 -3.57 24.03 -0.16
CA PRO A 166 -2.33 24.36 0.51
C PRO A 166 -1.37 25.17 -0.38
N PRO A 167 -0.50 26.01 0.21
CA PRO A 167 0.42 26.87 -0.57
C PRO A 167 1.33 26.14 -1.55
N ASN A 168 1.64 24.84 -1.27
CA ASN A 168 2.45 23.98 -2.13
C ASN A 168 1.64 23.09 -3.10
N PHE A 169 0.35 23.34 -3.24
CA PHE A 169 -0.53 22.56 -4.11
C PHE A 169 0.00 22.43 -5.54
N GLY A 170 0.54 23.51 -6.09
CA GLY A 170 1.14 23.52 -7.43
C GLY A 170 2.40 22.65 -7.59
N ASP A 171 2.92 22.04 -6.51
CA ASP A 171 4.06 21.14 -6.55
C ASP A 171 3.71 19.70 -6.20
N THR A 172 2.63 19.48 -5.44
CA THR A 172 2.32 18.16 -4.88
C THR A 172 1.64 17.19 -5.86
N TYR A 173 1.25 17.63 -7.07
CA TYR A 173 0.87 16.73 -8.17
C TYR A 173 2.07 16.01 -8.79
N LYS A 174 3.28 16.56 -8.61
CA LYS A 174 4.51 15.97 -9.14
C LYS A 174 4.76 14.59 -8.54
N VAL A 175 5.57 13.82 -9.25
CA VAL A 175 5.96 12.47 -8.83
C VAL A 175 7.48 12.38 -8.85
N ASN A 176 8.04 11.92 -7.75
CA ASN A 176 9.45 11.56 -7.64
C ASN A 176 9.61 10.09 -8.09
N VAL A 177 10.14 9.89 -9.27
CA VAL A 177 10.25 8.56 -9.87
C VAL A 177 11.66 8.00 -9.68
N HIS A 178 11.70 6.76 -9.21
CA HIS A 178 12.92 5.99 -9.00
C HIS A 178 12.87 4.72 -9.85
N GLU A 179 13.59 4.70 -10.97
CA GLU A 179 13.84 3.46 -11.73
C GLU A 179 14.87 2.63 -10.97
N ILE A 180 14.50 1.41 -10.60
CA ILE A 180 15.25 0.59 -9.64
C ILE A 180 16.04 -0.53 -10.30
N SER A 181 16.93 -1.13 -9.51
CA SER A 181 17.60 -2.40 -9.78
C SER A 181 17.46 -3.33 -8.58
N PRO A 182 17.69 -4.65 -8.70
CA PRO A 182 17.61 -5.57 -7.57
C PRO A 182 18.49 -5.15 -6.38
N GLY A 183 17.97 -5.32 -5.16
CA GLY A 183 18.62 -4.92 -3.91
C GLY A 183 17.71 -4.07 -3.05
N VAL A 184 18.26 -3.40 -2.02
CA VAL A 184 17.50 -2.48 -1.18
C VAL A 184 17.16 -1.22 -1.97
N VAL A 185 15.89 -1.00 -2.24
CA VAL A 185 15.39 0.12 -3.05
C VAL A 185 14.77 1.25 -2.23
N TYR A 186 14.34 0.94 -1.00
CA TYR A 186 13.79 1.92 -0.08
C TYR A 186 14.07 1.52 1.37
N LYS A 187 14.28 2.52 2.22
CA LYS A 187 14.42 2.31 3.67
C LYS A 187 13.98 3.57 4.42
N ASP A 188 13.20 3.36 5.47
CA ASP A 188 12.90 4.39 6.48
C ASP A 188 12.89 3.79 7.89
N ALA A 189 12.31 4.51 8.85
CA ALA A 189 12.23 4.04 10.24
C ALA A 189 11.28 2.83 10.43
N ASN A 190 10.38 2.59 9.48
CA ASN A 190 9.34 1.55 9.56
C ASN A 190 9.70 0.28 8.80
N VAL A 191 10.34 0.43 7.62
CA VAL A 191 10.54 -0.68 6.69
C VAL A 191 11.89 -0.62 6.00
N THR A 192 12.41 -1.78 5.62
CA THR A 192 13.40 -1.94 4.56
C THR A 192 12.72 -2.69 3.41
N VAL A 193 12.77 -2.15 2.19
CA VAL A 193 12.18 -2.75 0.99
C VAL A 193 13.29 -3.21 0.07
N THR A 194 13.31 -4.51 -0.22
CA THR A 194 14.24 -5.14 -1.14
C THR A 194 13.50 -5.60 -2.39
N ALA A 195 13.93 -5.15 -3.56
CA ALA A 195 13.45 -5.66 -4.84
C ALA A 195 14.28 -6.87 -5.26
N PHE A 196 13.63 -7.91 -5.76
CA PHE A 196 14.27 -9.07 -6.34
C PHE A 196 13.71 -9.38 -7.73
N PRO A 197 14.51 -9.90 -8.68
CA PRO A 197 14.06 -10.15 -10.04
C PRO A 197 13.07 -11.31 -10.07
N THR A 198 12.02 -11.15 -10.88
CA THR A 198 11.05 -12.20 -11.21
C THR A 198 11.10 -12.54 -12.69
N LYS A 199 10.30 -13.51 -13.15
CA LYS A 199 10.27 -13.95 -14.56
C LYS A 199 8.88 -13.77 -15.13
N HIS A 200 8.69 -12.69 -15.89
CA HIS A 200 7.43 -12.39 -16.55
C HIS A 200 7.69 -11.80 -17.95
N ALA A 201 6.67 -11.22 -18.60
CA ALA A 201 6.74 -10.78 -20.00
C ALA A 201 7.71 -9.64 -20.27
N PHE A 202 8.03 -8.81 -19.30
CA PHE A 202 8.94 -7.67 -19.44
C PHE A 202 10.39 -8.06 -19.13
N PRO A 203 11.38 -7.35 -19.71
CA PRO A 203 12.80 -7.55 -19.38
C PRO A 203 13.10 -7.32 -17.89
N GLU A 204 12.42 -6.36 -17.27
CA GLU A 204 12.60 -6.02 -15.86
C GLU A 204 11.25 -6.16 -15.15
N THR A 205 11.17 -7.16 -14.28
CA THR A 205 10.04 -7.41 -13.38
C THR A 205 10.57 -7.73 -12.00
N TYR A 206 9.89 -7.26 -10.98
CA TYR A 206 10.34 -7.35 -9.60
C TYR A 206 9.25 -7.90 -8.69
N GLY A 207 9.68 -8.74 -7.75
CA GLY A 207 8.98 -8.94 -6.49
C GLY A 207 9.59 -8.03 -5.43
N TYR A 208 8.87 -7.84 -4.33
CA TYR A 208 9.33 -7.02 -3.22
C TYR A 208 9.28 -7.79 -1.90
N ARG A 209 10.34 -7.65 -1.10
CA ARG A 209 10.37 -8.06 0.29
C ARG A 209 10.35 -6.83 1.18
N PHE A 210 9.40 -6.80 2.11
CA PHE A 210 9.28 -5.80 3.17
C PHE A 210 9.71 -6.44 4.49
N ASP A 211 10.75 -5.89 5.09
CA ASP A 211 11.16 -6.23 6.45
C ASP A 211 10.75 -5.09 7.37
N THR A 212 9.87 -5.38 8.33
CA THR A 212 9.38 -4.47 9.37
C THR A 212 9.88 -4.92 10.74
N ALA A 213 9.51 -4.22 11.80
CA ALA A 213 9.92 -4.60 13.15
C ALA A 213 9.31 -5.93 13.63
N ASP A 214 8.17 -6.34 13.09
CA ASP A 214 7.38 -7.49 13.55
C ASP A 214 7.03 -8.49 12.45
N ARG A 215 7.29 -8.20 11.17
CA ARG A 215 6.95 -9.07 10.03
C ARG A 215 7.91 -8.95 8.87
N SER A 216 8.06 -10.08 8.16
CA SER A 216 8.64 -10.15 6.82
C SER A 216 7.56 -10.53 5.80
N ILE A 217 7.34 -9.67 4.79
CA ILE A 217 6.30 -9.85 3.78
C ILE A 217 6.97 -9.90 2.40
N VAL A 218 6.64 -10.92 1.61
CA VAL A 218 7.10 -11.06 0.23
C VAL A 218 5.92 -11.01 -0.72
N ILE A 219 6.03 -10.19 -1.76
CA ILE A 219 5.03 -10.04 -2.82
C ILE A 219 5.71 -10.39 -4.14
N SER A 220 5.21 -11.41 -4.83
CA SER A 220 5.83 -11.91 -6.05
C SER A 220 5.69 -10.97 -7.26
N GLY A 221 4.60 -10.21 -7.34
CA GLY A 221 4.11 -9.73 -8.63
C GLY A 221 3.73 -10.92 -9.52
N ASP A 222 3.66 -10.68 -10.83
CA ASP A 222 3.46 -11.75 -11.80
C ASP A 222 4.78 -12.45 -12.11
N THR A 223 4.77 -13.77 -12.09
CA THR A 223 5.99 -14.56 -12.32
C THR A 223 5.70 -16.03 -12.64
N THR A 224 6.57 -16.66 -13.41
CA THR A 224 6.65 -18.13 -13.41
C THR A 224 7.27 -18.60 -12.09
N TYR A 225 7.31 -19.94 -11.89
CA TYR A 225 8.07 -20.54 -10.79
C TYR A 225 9.47 -19.93 -10.70
N SER A 226 9.81 -19.36 -9.56
CA SER A 226 11.02 -18.56 -9.39
C SER A 226 11.80 -18.95 -8.14
N GLN A 227 13.08 -19.29 -8.32
CA GLN A 227 14.01 -19.52 -7.20
C GLN A 227 14.23 -18.23 -6.39
N THR A 228 14.25 -17.07 -7.06
CA THR A 228 14.44 -15.78 -6.38
C THR A 228 13.29 -15.45 -5.42
N THR A 229 12.07 -15.89 -5.70
CA THR A 229 10.93 -15.76 -4.77
C THR A 229 11.10 -16.68 -3.55
N ILE A 230 11.58 -17.91 -3.77
CA ILE A 230 11.88 -18.85 -2.67
C ILE A 230 12.95 -18.25 -1.76
N ASP A 231 14.04 -17.76 -2.33
CA ASP A 231 15.17 -17.17 -1.60
C ASP A 231 14.76 -15.88 -0.87
N ALA A 232 13.95 -15.04 -1.50
CA ALA A 232 13.44 -13.82 -0.90
C ALA A 232 12.50 -14.11 0.29
N CYS A 233 11.68 -15.16 0.23
CA CYS A 233 10.80 -15.55 1.34
C CYS A 233 11.59 -16.24 2.46
N HIS A 234 12.22 -17.36 2.19
CA HIS A 234 13.06 -18.13 3.12
C HIS A 234 12.51 -18.14 4.56
N GLY A 235 11.27 -18.61 4.72
CA GLY A 235 10.57 -18.61 6.00
C GLY A 235 9.91 -17.29 6.38
N CYS A 236 9.55 -16.45 5.39
CA CYS A 236 8.85 -15.19 5.63
C CYS A 236 7.51 -15.38 6.36
N ASP A 237 7.04 -14.33 7.03
CA ASP A 237 5.75 -14.39 7.72
C ASP A 237 4.58 -14.44 6.75
N VAL A 238 4.68 -13.69 5.63
CA VAL A 238 3.64 -13.65 4.59
C VAL A 238 4.26 -13.74 3.20
N LEU A 239 3.80 -14.67 2.39
CA LEU A 239 4.06 -14.72 0.95
C LEU A 239 2.77 -14.45 0.21
N ILE A 240 2.75 -13.38 -0.60
CA ILE A 240 1.64 -13.04 -1.50
C ILE A 240 2.08 -13.42 -2.90
N HIS A 241 1.32 -14.29 -3.57
CA HIS A 241 1.71 -14.86 -4.85
C HIS A 241 0.53 -15.03 -5.80
N GLU A 242 0.76 -14.90 -7.11
CA GLU A 242 -0.22 -15.20 -8.14
C GLU A 242 -0.43 -16.71 -8.31
N ALA A 243 -1.56 -17.13 -8.90
CA ALA A 243 -1.73 -18.50 -9.35
C ALA A 243 -2.75 -18.66 -10.48
N THR A 244 -2.50 -19.65 -11.35
CA THR A 244 -3.46 -20.13 -12.34
C THR A 244 -3.76 -21.60 -12.07
N THR A 245 -5.05 -21.98 -12.00
CA THR A 245 -5.47 -23.37 -11.76
C THR A 245 -5.14 -24.29 -12.95
N LEU A 246 -4.76 -25.51 -12.66
CA LEU A 246 -4.55 -26.52 -13.70
C LEU A 246 -5.84 -26.84 -14.44
N GLU A 247 -6.97 -26.81 -13.73
CA GLU A 247 -8.29 -27.05 -14.32
C GLU A 247 -8.64 -25.99 -15.37
N SER A 248 -8.46 -24.70 -15.06
CA SER A 248 -8.72 -23.61 -16.01
C SER A 248 -7.77 -23.67 -17.21
N LEU A 249 -6.52 -24.08 -17.00
CA LEU A 249 -5.56 -24.31 -18.08
C LEU A 249 -5.96 -25.47 -18.97
N ALA A 250 -6.48 -26.57 -18.42
CA ALA A 250 -6.98 -27.71 -19.19
C ALA A 250 -8.14 -27.32 -20.11
N LYS A 251 -8.99 -26.40 -19.68
CA LYS A 251 -10.11 -25.85 -20.48
C LYS A 251 -9.66 -24.80 -21.53
N ARG A 252 -8.39 -24.39 -21.51
CA ARG A 252 -7.83 -23.36 -22.40
C ARG A 252 -6.46 -23.77 -22.97
N PRO A 253 -6.42 -24.77 -23.84
CA PRO A 253 -5.16 -25.27 -24.43
C PRO A 253 -4.40 -24.18 -25.23
N ASP A 254 -5.11 -23.22 -25.79
CA ASP A 254 -4.57 -22.03 -26.48
C ASP A 254 -3.76 -21.12 -25.54
N PHE A 255 -4.15 -21.04 -24.28
CA PHE A 255 -3.51 -20.18 -23.27
C PHE A 255 -2.35 -20.87 -22.53
N GLN A 256 -2.31 -22.21 -22.52
CA GLN A 256 -1.30 -22.97 -21.77
C GLN A 256 0.16 -22.56 -22.09
N PRO A 257 0.58 -22.39 -23.37
CA PRO A 257 1.96 -22.00 -23.67
C PRO A 257 2.32 -20.64 -23.11
N TYR A 258 1.40 -19.69 -23.14
CA TYR A 258 1.59 -18.35 -22.55
C TYR A 258 1.70 -18.46 -21.04
N SER A 259 0.77 -19.13 -20.38
CA SER A 259 0.76 -19.30 -18.94
C SER A 259 2.04 -20.00 -18.45
N ALA A 260 2.46 -21.06 -19.10
CA ALA A 260 3.69 -21.78 -18.75
C ALA A 260 4.96 -20.91 -18.83
N LYS A 261 4.93 -19.89 -19.70
CA LYS A 261 6.04 -18.97 -19.89
C LYS A 261 6.05 -17.79 -18.90
N TYR A 262 4.89 -17.36 -18.43
CA TYR A 262 4.74 -16.08 -17.75
C TYR A 262 4.05 -16.13 -16.38
N HIS A 263 3.42 -17.26 -16.03
CA HIS A 263 2.65 -17.40 -14.80
C HIS A 263 2.95 -18.68 -14.05
N THR A 264 2.63 -18.72 -12.80
CA THR A 264 2.77 -19.87 -11.91
C THR A 264 1.45 -20.63 -11.84
N ASN A 265 1.45 -21.95 -12.11
CA ASN A 265 0.28 -22.78 -11.86
C ASN A 265 0.23 -23.26 -10.40
N THR A 266 -0.93 -23.74 -9.97
CA THR A 266 -1.20 -24.20 -8.59
C THR A 266 -0.23 -25.27 -8.09
N LYS A 267 0.16 -26.23 -8.95
CA LYS A 267 1.16 -27.25 -8.60
C LYS A 267 2.54 -26.65 -8.35
N GLN A 268 2.97 -25.72 -9.22
CA GLN A 268 4.22 -25.02 -9.07
C GLN A 268 4.21 -24.12 -7.82
N LEU A 269 3.07 -23.46 -7.53
CA LEU A 269 2.93 -22.65 -6.32
C LEU A 269 3.04 -23.51 -5.06
N ALA A 270 2.39 -24.68 -5.02
CA ALA A 270 2.49 -25.61 -3.91
C ALA A 270 3.93 -26.08 -3.66
N GLU A 271 4.68 -26.39 -4.72
CA GLU A 271 6.10 -26.74 -4.65
C GLU A 271 6.94 -25.56 -4.16
N LEU A 272 6.72 -24.35 -4.71
CA LEU A 272 7.43 -23.13 -4.32
C LEU A 272 7.21 -22.82 -2.83
N ALA A 273 5.95 -22.85 -2.38
CA ALA A 273 5.59 -22.58 -0.99
C ALA A 273 6.18 -23.62 -0.03
N SER A 274 6.23 -24.90 -0.43
CA SER A 274 6.86 -25.95 0.36
C SER A 274 8.38 -25.74 0.57
N LYS A 275 9.06 -25.12 -0.41
CA LYS A 275 10.47 -24.76 -0.31
C LYS A 275 10.69 -23.43 0.41
N ALA A 276 9.86 -22.41 0.11
CA ALA A 276 9.93 -21.08 0.70
C ALA A 276 9.51 -21.06 2.18
N LYS A 277 8.60 -21.96 2.59
CA LYS A 277 8.08 -22.15 3.96
C LYS A 277 7.52 -20.88 4.59
N PRO A 278 6.64 -20.11 3.91
CA PRO A 278 5.98 -18.99 4.54
C PRO A 278 5.12 -19.45 5.72
N ARG A 279 4.90 -18.58 6.71
CA ARG A 279 3.91 -18.86 7.76
C ARG A 279 2.50 -18.77 7.22
N LEU A 280 2.25 -17.83 6.29
CA LEU A 280 0.99 -17.68 5.58
C LEU A 280 1.26 -17.46 4.09
N LEU A 281 0.66 -18.28 3.23
CA LEU A 281 0.56 -18.06 1.80
C LEU A 281 -0.76 -17.39 1.47
N ILE A 282 -0.71 -16.21 0.83
CA ILE A 282 -1.87 -15.48 0.32
C ILE A 282 -1.85 -15.57 -1.20
N ILE A 283 -2.92 -16.09 -1.79
CA ILE A 283 -3.06 -16.16 -3.25
C ILE A 283 -3.90 -14.98 -3.70
N TYR A 284 -3.34 -14.16 -4.59
CA TYR A 284 -4.01 -13.02 -5.22
C TYR A 284 -3.81 -13.10 -6.74
N HIS A 285 -4.27 -12.14 -7.51
CA HIS A 285 -4.09 -12.09 -8.97
C HIS A 285 -4.40 -13.43 -9.68
N ALA A 286 -5.27 -14.22 -9.08
CA ALA A 286 -5.56 -15.56 -9.56
C ALA A 286 -6.57 -15.55 -10.72
N SER A 287 -6.39 -16.49 -11.67
CA SER A 287 -7.33 -16.70 -12.78
C SER A 287 -8.62 -17.40 -12.33
N ILE A 288 -9.31 -16.81 -11.38
CA ILE A 288 -10.59 -17.25 -10.81
C ILE A 288 -11.70 -16.23 -11.07
N VAL A 289 -12.94 -16.62 -10.81
CA VAL A 289 -14.08 -15.70 -10.77
C VAL A 289 -14.91 -15.94 -9.51
N LEU A 290 -15.47 -14.85 -8.98
CA LEU A 290 -16.38 -14.90 -7.84
C LEU A 290 -17.83 -15.22 -8.28
N ARG A 291 -18.17 -14.91 -9.54
CA ARG A 291 -19.46 -15.23 -10.15
C ARG A 291 -19.26 -16.09 -11.39
N PRO A 292 -19.54 -17.40 -11.33
CA PRO A 292 -19.32 -18.32 -12.46
C PRO A 292 -19.97 -17.87 -13.78
N ALA A 293 -21.12 -17.17 -13.71
CA ALA A 293 -21.79 -16.63 -14.89
C ALA A 293 -20.95 -15.63 -15.71
N LEU A 294 -19.98 -14.94 -15.08
CA LEU A 294 -19.11 -13.98 -15.77
C LEU A 294 -18.07 -14.66 -16.66
N ARG A 295 -17.61 -15.85 -16.26
CA ARG A 295 -16.57 -16.61 -16.97
C ARG A 295 -16.71 -18.10 -16.66
N PRO A 296 -17.59 -18.82 -17.37
CA PRO A 296 -17.97 -20.22 -17.05
C PRO A 296 -16.82 -21.22 -17.00
N ASN A 297 -15.70 -20.93 -17.68
CA ASN A 297 -14.53 -21.81 -17.74
C ASN A 297 -13.44 -21.44 -16.70
N ALA A 298 -13.63 -20.41 -15.91
CA ALA A 298 -12.70 -20.06 -14.84
C ALA A 298 -13.02 -20.88 -13.59
N SER A 299 -11.99 -21.15 -12.81
CA SER A 299 -12.14 -21.84 -11.52
C SER A 299 -12.70 -20.92 -10.44
N SER A 300 -13.32 -21.52 -9.44
CA SER A 300 -13.72 -20.84 -8.20
C SER A 300 -12.53 -20.65 -7.24
N PRO A 301 -12.65 -19.79 -6.23
CA PRO A 301 -11.66 -19.71 -5.14
C PRO A 301 -11.45 -21.04 -4.42
N GLU A 302 -12.50 -21.81 -4.23
CA GLU A 302 -12.49 -23.10 -3.55
C GLU A 302 -11.71 -24.15 -4.37
N GLU A 303 -11.92 -24.21 -5.68
CA GLU A 303 -11.16 -25.09 -6.59
C GLU A 303 -9.68 -24.73 -6.60
N LEU A 304 -9.34 -23.44 -6.67
CA LEU A 304 -7.96 -22.96 -6.58
C LEU A 304 -7.30 -23.40 -5.27
N LEU A 305 -7.99 -23.20 -4.15
CA LEU A 305 -7.49 -23.58 -2.82
C LEU A 305 -7.24 -25.09 -2.73
N GLN A 306 -8.19 -25.92 -3.21
CA GLN A 306 -8.05 -27.38 -3.19
C GLN A 306 -6.87 -27.87 -4.04
N GLU A 307 -6.66 -27.27 -5.23
CA GLU A 307 -5.49 -27.62 -6.06
C GLU A 307 -4.16 -27.34 -5.32
N VAL A 308 -4.03 -26.19 -4.64
CA VAL A 308 -2.80 -25.85 -3.89
C VAL A 308 -2.66 -26.78 -2.68
N LEU A 309 -3.72 -27.02 -1.92
CA LEU A 309 -3.70 -27.92 -0.75
C LEU A 309 -3.37 -29.37 -1.10
N SER A 310 -3.57 -29.77 -2.35
CA SER A 310 -3.17 -31.13 -2.79
C SER A 310 -1.65 -31.34 -2.76
N GLY A 311 -0.85 -30.27 -2.77
CA GLY A 311 0.62 -30.33 -2.77
C GLY A 311 1.29 -29.46 -1.72
N TYR A 312 0.53 -28.74 -0.87
CA TYR A 312 1.06 -27.87 0.17
C TYR A 312 0.25 -28.02 1.47
N SER A 313 0.95 -28.25 2.57
CA SER A 313 0.34 -28.50 3.90
C SER A 313 0.41 -27.29 4.84
N GLY A 314 0.97 -26.16 4.40
CA GLY A 314 1.05 -24.95 5.20
C GLY A 314 -0.26 -24.15 5.19
N GLU A 315 -0.27 -23.05 5.94
CA GLU A 315 -1.41 -22.14 5.97
C GLU A 315 -1.53 -21.38 4.64
N VAL A 316 -2.69 -21.43 4.01
CA VAL A 316 -2.95 -20.80 2.71
C VAL A 316 -4.37 -20.25 2.63
N VAL A 317 -4.50 -19.06 2.02
CA VAL A 317 -5.78 -18.40 1.78
C VAL A 317 -5.84 -17.86 0.35
N VAL A 318 -7.04 -17.84 -0.22
CA VAL A 318 -7.34 -17.11 -1.47
C VAL A 318 -7.92 -15.76 -1.07
N ALA A 319 -7.19 -14.69 -1.36
CA ALA A 319 -7.57 -13.36 -0.93
C ALA A 319 -8.75 -12.77 -1.70
N ARG A 320 -9.49 -11.93 -1.01
CA ARG A 320 -10.52 -11.05 -1.56
C ARG A 320 -10.09 -9.59 -1.40
N ASP A 321 -10.68 -8.73 -2.21
CA ASP A 321 -10.50 -7.29 -2.03
C ASP A 321 -10.91 -6.87 -0.61
N LEU A 322 -10.08 -6.03 0.00
CA LEU A 322 -10.18 -5.50 1.38
C LEU A 322 -9.95 -6.53 2.49
N ASP A 323 -9.42 -7.71 2.21
CA ASP A 323 -8.91 -8.58 3.26
C ASP A 323 -7.71 -7.94 3.94
N VAL A 324 -7.62 -8.14 5.27
CA VAL A 324 -6.56 -7.62 6.14
C VAL A 324 -5.94 -8.77 6.92
N TYR A 325 -4.61 -8.85 6.89
CA TYR A 325 -3.82 -9.89 7.54
C TYR A 325 -2.78 -9.32 8.49
#